data_ec1c062514865205baa6ce8270c15559
#
_entry.id   ec1c062514865205baa6ce8270c15559
#
_cell.length_a   1.000
_cell.length_b   1.000
_cell.length_c   1.000
_cell.angle_alpha   90.00
_cell.angle_beta   90.00
_cell.angle_gamma   90.00
#
_symmetry.space_group_name_H-M   'P 1'
#
loop_
_entity.id
_entity.type
_entity.pdbx_description
1 polymer ?
#
loop_
_entity_poly.entity_id
_entity_poly.type
_entity_poly.pdbx_seq_one_letter_code
_entity_poly.pdbx_strand_id
1 'polypeptide(L)'
;MMRMVAAAAWACALAGPAAQAGDFDGSKALICAPARVHECDAGANCVAGSPREIGTPTFLRIDFEKKAVVGPQRSSPILHLEKSEGQLLLMGTELGFGWSLALNQETGDMAATLADRDGVFVMFGSCIAP
;
A
#
# COMPACT_ATOMS: atom_id res chain seq x y z
N MET A 1 -5.61 67.26 12.44
CA MET A 1 -5.24 66.05 13.21
C MET A 1 -5.89 64.85 12.54
N MET A 2 -5.15 64.14 11.72
CA MET A 2 -5.65 62.98 10.96
C MET A 2 -5.05 61.68 11.58
N ARG A 3 -5.92 60.87 12.21
CA ARG A 3 -5.51 59.59 12.81
C ARG A 3 -5.57 58.53 11.72
N MET A 4 -4.42 58.02 11.31
CA MET A 4 -4.29 56.82 10.48
C MET A 4 -4.54 55.56 11.35
N VAL A 5 -5.57 54.81 11.00
CA VAL A 5 -5.84 53.47 11.56
C VAL A 5 -5.15 52.45 10.65
N ALA A 6 -4.12 51.83 11.17
CA ALA A 6 -3.45 50.71 10.49
C ALA A 6 -4.27 49.42 10.70
N ALA A 7 -4.81 48.88 9.64
CA ALA A 7 -5.45 47.56 9.65
C ALA A 7 -4.37 46.48 9.49
N ALA A 8 -4.15 45.70 10.55
CA ALA A 8 -3.29 44.53 10.51
C ALA A 8 -4.06 43.36 9.91
N ALA A 9 -3.72 42.92 8.70
CA ALA A 9 -4.24 41.73 8.08
C ALA A 9 -3.51 40.49 8.65
N TRP A 10 -4.22 39.66 9.38
CA TRP A 10 -3.74 38.37 9.83
C TRP A 10 -3.93 37.36 8.69
N ALA A 11 -2.84 36.94 8.05
CA ALA A 11 -2.82 35.84 7.12
C ALA A 11 -2.72 34.52 7.92
N CYS A 12 -3.84 33.81 8.06
CA CYS A 12 -3.85 32.43 8.55
C CYS A 12 -3.22 31.52 7.48
N ALA A 13 -1.96 31.15 7.67
CA ALA A 13 -1.31 30.11 6.88
C ALA A 13 -1.89 28.75 7.33
N LEU A 14 -2.74 28.17 6.53
CA LEU A 14 -3.19 26.78 6.67
C LEU A 14 -2.04 25.86 6.22
N ALA A 15 -1.12 25.58 7.13
CA ALA A 15 -0.14 24.51 6.95
C ALA A 15 -0.86 23.17 7.19
N GLY A 16 -1.43 22.59 6.15
CA GLY A 16 -1.85 21.18 6.19
C GLY A 16 -0.62 20.27 6.38
N PRO A 17 -0.75 19.12 7.03
CA PRO A 17 0.36 18.17 7.11
C PRO A 17 0.75 17.77 5.69
N ALA A 18 1.91 18.21 5.25
CA ALA A 18 2.52 17.72 4.02
C ALA A 18 2.83 16.25 4.24
N ALA A 19 2.24 15.35 3.43
CA ALA A 19 2.67 13.96 3.35
C ALA A 19 4.17 13.98 3.05
N GLN A 20 4.98 13.49 3.98
CA GLN A 20 6.43 13.53 3.81
C GLN A 20 6.84 12.51 2.76
N ALA A 21 7.44 12.98 1.67
CA ALA A 21 8.09 12.14 0.67
C ALA A 21 9.23 11.36 1.35
N GLY A 22 9.00 10.14 1.76
CA GLY A 22 9.93 9.31 2.52
C GLY A 22 9.23 8.25 3.36
N ASP A 23 7.92 8.39 3.58
CA ASP A 23 7.17 7.40 4.35
C ASP A 23 7.05 6.05 3.62
N PHE A 24 7.13 6.06 2.28
CA PHE A 24 6.98 4.88 1.44
C PHE A 24 8.28 4.46 0.73
N ASP A 25 9.42 4.84 1.25
CA ASP A 25 10.73 4.55 0.65
C ASP A 25 11.37 3.22 1.10
N GLY A 26 10.69 2.48 1.95
CA GLY A 26 11.19 1.23 2.53
C GLY A 26 11.94 1.40 3.85
N SER A 27 12.04 2.61 4.40
CA SER A 27 12.70 2.89 5.67
C SER A 27 11.81 2.67 6.90
N LYS A 28 10.49 2.69 6.71
CA LYS A 28 9.49 2.55 7.77
C LYS A 28 8.57 1.38 7.51
N ALA A 29 8.14 0.71 8.56
CA ALA A 29 7.07 -0.29 8.44
C ALA A 29 5.78 0.38 7.96
N LEU A 30 4.99 -0.34 7.17
CA LEU A 30 3.74 0.15 6.60
C LEU A 30 2.59 -0.75 7.02
N ILE A 31 1.40 -0.15 7.13
CA ILE A 31 0.14 -0.87 7.20
C ILE A 31 -0.62 -0.59 5.90
N CYS A 32 -0.97 -1.65 5.19
CA CYS A 32 -1.67 -1.59 3.92
C CYS A 32 -3.05 -2.22 4.05
N ALA A 33 -4.06 -1.56 3.50
CA ALA A 33 -5.43 -2.05 3.46
C ALA A 33 -5.85 -2.29 2.00
N PRO A 34 -5.93 -3.55 1.55
CA PRO A 34 -6.60 -3.88 0.30
C PRO A 34 -8.06 -3.44 0.35
N ALA A 35 -8.54 -2.79 -0.68
CA ALA A 35 -9.91 -2.29 -0.75
C ALA A 35 -10.75 -3.02 -1.81
N ARG A 36 -10.11 -3.40 -2.92
CA ARG A 36 -10.73 -4.13 -4.03
C ARG A 36 -9.90 -5.34 -4.39
N VAL A 37 -10.60 -6.45 -4.63
CA VAL A 37 -9.99 -7.71 -5.04
C VAL A 37 -10.70 -8.25 -6.27
N HIS A 38 -9.92 -8.74 -7.21
CA HIS A 38 -10.39 -9.53 -8.34
C HIS A 38 -9.77 -10.92 -8.22
N GLU A 39 -10.60 -11.94 -8.29
CA GLU A 39 -10.19 -13.34 -8.37
C GLU A 39 -10.52 -13.84 -9.78
N CYS A 40 -9.53 -14.36 -10.47
CA CYS A 40 -9.69 -14.92 -11.81
C CYS A 40 -9.19 -16.35 -11.85
N ASP A 41 -9.96 -17.23 -12.51
CA ASP A 41 -9.57 -18.61 -12.77
C ASP A 41 -8.80 -18.75 -14.11
N ALA A 42 -8.32 -19.97 -14.38
CA ALA A 42 -7.58 -20.27 -15.61
C ALA A 42 -8.43 -20.13 -16.88
N GLY A 43 -9.76 -20.12 -16.77
CA GLY A 43 -10.69 -19.87 -17.86
C GLY A 43 -10.96 -18.38 -18.11
N ALA A 44 -10.22 -17.50 -17.45
CA ALA A 44 -10.40 -16.05 -17.49
C ALA A 44 -11.77 -15.57 -16.97
N ASN A 45 -12.44 -16.35 -16.11
CA ASN A 45 -13.62 -15.90 -15.40
C ASN A 45 -13.16 -15.16 -14.15
N CYS A 46 -13.57 -13.90 -14.00
CA CYS A 46 -13.18 -13.07 -12.87
C CYS A 46 -14.40 -12.64 -12.08
N VAL A 47 -14.28 -12.64 -10.76
CA VAL A 47 -15.22 -12.03 -9.82
C VAL A 47 -14.52 -10.93 -9.06
N ALA A 48 -15.25 -9.85 -8.76
CA ALA A 48 -14.75 -8.72 -7.99
C ALA A 48 -15.49 -8.65 -6.64
N GLY A 49 -14.76 -8.23 -5.60
CA GLY A 49 -15.36 -8.06 -4.30
C GLY A 49 -14.44 -7.35 -3.32
N SER A 50 -14.87 -7.25 -2.08
CA SER A 50 -14.03 -6.84 -0.97
C SER A 50 -13.10 -7.98 -0.56
N PRO A 51 -12.00 -7.71 0.15
CA PRO A 51 -11.12 -8.76 0.67
C PRO A 51 -11.85 -9.81 1.50
N ARG A 52 -12.82 -9.40 2.28
CA ARG A 52 -13.62 -10.31 3.12
C ARG A 52 -14.50 -11.25 2.30
N GLU A 53 -15.14 -10.74 1.25
CA GLU A 53 -16.00 -11.55 0.37
C GLU A 53 -15.21 -12.57 -0.42
N ILE A 54 -14.03 -12.18 -0.90
CA ILE A 54 -13.14 -13.07 -1.69
C ILE A 54 -12.33 -14.01 -0.79
N GLY A 55 -12.08 -13.64 0.47
CA GLY A 55 -11.28 -14.44 1.41
C GLY A 55 -9.79 -14.11 1.40
N THR A 56 -9.41 -12.92 0.92
CA THR A 56 -8.04 -12.44 0.98
C THR A 56 -7.77 -11.61 2.25
N PRO A 57 -6.51 -11.33 2.59
CA PRO A 57 -6.20 -10.50 3.76
C PRO A 57 -6.86 -9.13 3.71
N THR A 58 -7.44 -8.71 4.83
CA THR A 58 -8.08 -7.39 4.96
C THR A 58 -7.08 -6.29 5.27
N PHE A 59 -5.92 -6.64 5.80
CA PHE A 59 -4.79 -5.75 5.98
C PHE A 59 -3.48 -6.53 5.88
N LEU A 60 -2.42 -5.83 5.56
CA LEU A 60 -1.05 -6.33 5.51
C LEU A 60 -0.15 -5.34 6.24
N ARG A 61 0.80 -5.85 7.01
CA ARG A 61 1.89 -5.05 7.54
C ARG A 61 3.17 -5.39 6.77
N ILE A 62 3.84 -4.41 6.24
CA ILE A 62 5.14 -4.58 5.61
C ILE A 62 6.20 -4.19 6.63
N ASP A 63 7.03 -5.14 7.01
CA ASP A 63 8.16 -4.95 7.91
C ASP A 63 9.44 -5.08 7.10
N PHE A 64 10.01 -3.96 6.71
CA PHE A 64 11.22 -3.96 5.87
C PHE A 64 12.47 -4.39 6.65
N GLU A 65 12.51 -4.12 7.94
CA GLU A 65 13.64 -4.53 8.80
C GLU A 65 13.69 -6.05 8.92
N LYS A 66 12.55 -6.69 9.18
CA LYS A 66 12.42 -8.14 9.26
C LYS A 66 12.28 -8.81 7.89
N LYS A 67 12.17 -8.03 6.83
CA LYS A 67 11.93 -8.52 5.46
C LYS A 67 10.74 -9.46 5.37
N ALA A 68 9.61 -9.03 5.89
CA ALA A 68 8.39 -9.81 5.94
C ALA A 68 7.15 -8.98 5.63
N VAL A 69 6.19 -9.63 4.96
CA VAL A 69 4.80 -9.14 4.85
C VAL A 69 3.96 -9.98 5.80
N VAL A 70 3.32 -9.32 6.75
CA VAL A 70 2.55 -9.94 7.82
C VAL A 70 1.07 -9.69 7.58
N GLY A 71 0.33 -10.75 7.37
CA GLY A 71 -1.13 -10.72 7.29
C GLY A 71 -1.78 -11.07 8.62
N PRO A 72 -3.12 -11.13 8.69
CA PRO A 72 -3.86 -11.44 9.93
C PRO A 72 -3.55 -12.83 10.50
N GLN A 73 -3.19 -13.79 9.66
CA GLN A 73 -3.04 -15.19 10.05
C GLN A 73 -1.62 -15.72 9.87
N ARG A 74 -0.82 -15.11 9.03
CA ARG A 74 0.52 -15.61 8.68
C ARG A 74 1.46 -14.51 8.21
N SER A 75 2.74 -14.83 8.23
CA SER A 75 3.81 -13.97 7.74
C SER A 75 4.50 -14.64 6.56
N SER A 76 4.81 -13.86 5.54
CA SER A 76 5.52 -14.30 4.35
C SER A 76 6.83 -13.53 4.20
N PRO A 77 7.96 -14.20 3.98
CA PRO A 77 9.23 -13.51 3.77
C PRO A 77 9.24 -12.75 2.44
N ILE A 78 9.84 -11.58 2.44
CA ILE A 78 10.17 -10.83 1.23
C ILE A 78 11.45 -11.43 0.67
N LEU A 79 11.34 -12.14 -0.44
CA LEU A 79 12.48 -12.79 -1.10
C LEU A 79 13.21 -11.85 -2.03
N HIS A 80 12.51 -10.90 -2.60
CA HIS A 80 13.07 -9.89 -3.50
C HIS A 80 12.44 -8.53 -3.22
N LEU A 81 13.27 -7.51 -3.14
CA LEU A 81 12.87 -6.13 -3.05
C LEU A 81 13.65 -5.33 -4.10
N GLU A 82 12.90 -4.67 -4.97
CA GLU A 82 13.46 -3.79 -5.99
C GLU A 82 12.94 -2.37 -5.79
N LYS A 83 13.85 -1.42 -5.75
CA LYS A 83 13.54 -0.01 -5.70
C LYS A 83 13.85 0.61 -7.05
N SER A 84 12.83 1.12 -7.70
CA SER A 84 12.94 1.89 -8.93
C SER A 84 12.38 3.29 -8.71
N GLU A 85 12.47 4.14 -9.73
CA GLU A 85 11.97 5.50 -9.64
C GLU A 85 10.45 5.51 -9.33
N GLY A 86 10.11 6.05 -8.15
CA GLY A 86 8.71 6.19 -7.71
C GLY A 86 8.00 4.92 -7.26
N GLN A 87 8.69 3.75 -7.25
CA GLN A 87 8.08 2.47 -6.92
C GLN A 87 8.99 1.58 -6.09
N LEU A 88 8.37 0.88 -5.12
CA LEU A 88 8.95 -0.33 -4.52
C LEU A 88 8.22 -1.56 -5.05
N LEU A 89 8.97 -2.58 -5.44
CA LEU A 89 8.44 -3.87 -5.82
C LEU A 89 8.93 -4.93 -4.83
N LEU A 90 7.99 -5.63 -4.21
CA LEU A 90 8.22 -6.71 -3.25
C LEU A 90 7.71 -8.00 -3.85
N MET A 91 8.44 -9.09 -3.68
CA MET A 91 8.04 -10.40 -4.17
C MET A 91 8.40 -11.49 -3.17
N GLY A 92 7.58 -12.54 -3.15
CA GLY A 92 7.79 -13.70 -2.33
C GLY A 92 6.91 -14.87 -2.73
N THR A 93 6.93 -15.89 -1.90
CA THR A 93 6.08 -17.07 -2.06
C THR A 93 5.44 -17.41 -0.72
N GLU A 94 4.21 -17.91 -0.76
CA GLU A 94 3.47 -18.37 0.41
C GLU A 94 2.50 -19.48 0.03
N LEU A 95 2.62 -20.65 0.65
CA LEU A 95 1.73 -21.80 0.47
C LEU A 95 1.45 -22.16 -1.00
N GLY A 96 2.47 -22.13 -1.84
CA GLY A 96 2.34 -22.44 -3.26
C GLY A 96 1.93 -21.27 -4.15
N PHE A 97 1.60 -20.10 -3.57
CA PHE A 97 1.39 -18.87 -4.32
C PHE A 97 2.70 -18.13 -4.52
N GLY A 98 2.92 -17.61 -5.72
CA GLY A 98 3.85 -16.52 -5.95
C GLY A 98 3.09 -15.20 -5.75
N TRP A 99 3.67 -14.27 -5.00
CA TRP A 99 3.04 -12.97 -4.80
C TRP A 99 3.99 -11.82 -5.16
N SER A 100 3.40 -10.73 -5.60
CA SER A 100 4.09 -9.47 -5.80
C SER A 100 3.26 -8.31 -5.25
N LEU A 101 3.93 -7.27 -4.78
CA LEU A 101 3.31 -6.04 -4.32
C LEU A 101 4.10 -4.87 -4.86
N ALA A 102 3.44 -4.02 -5.64
CA ALA A 102 3.97 -2.76 -6.12
C ALA A 102 3.40 -1.62 -5.26
N LEU A 103 4.28 -0.80 -4.72
CA LEU A 103 3.95 0.33 -3.87
C LEU A 103 4.38 1.62 -4.56
N ASN A 104 3.44 2.55 -4.72
CA ASN A 104 3.74 3.90 -5.18
C ASN A 104 4.42 4.69 -4.04
N GLN A 105 5.64 5.17 -4.26
CA GLN A 105 6.42 5.86 -3.24
C GLN A 105 5.94 7.28 -2.95
N GLU A 106 5.13 7.87 -3.81
CA GLU A 106 4.60 9.21 -3.62
C GLU A 106 3.26 9.20 -2.88
N THR A 107 2.39 8.24 -3.21
CA THR A 107 1.00 8.21 -2.72
C THR A 107 0.74 7.16 -1.66
N GLY A 108 1.55 6.09 -1.59
CA GLY A 108 1.30 4.92 -0.76
C GLY A 108 0.25 3.97 -1.35
N ASP A 109 -0.21 4.19 -2.57
CA ASP A 109 -1.11 3.26 -3.24
C ASP A 109 -0.38 1.96 -3.55
N MET A 110 -1.11 0.85 -3.43
CA MET A 110 -0.57 -0.48 -3.68
C MET A 110 -1.39 -1.25 -4.70
N ALA A 111 -0.70 -2.06 -5.48
CA ALA A 111 -1.27 -3.14 -6.26
C ALA A 111 -0.53 -4.44 -5.91
N ALA A 112 -1.26 -5.50 -5.61
CA ALA A 112 -0.67 -6.78 -5.29
C ALA A 112 -1.32 -7.91 -6.07
N THR A 113 -0.53 -8.95 -6.34
CA THR A 113 -1.00 -10.18 -6.99
C THR A 113 -0.59 -11.39 -6.18
N LEU A 114 -1.46 -12.39 -6.14
CA LEU A 114 -1.13 -13.73 -5.69
C LEU A 114 -1.54 -14.68 -6.80
N ALA A 115 -0.63 -15.48 -7.28
CA ALA A 115 -0.89 -16.41 -8.37
C ALA A 115 -0.38 -17.81 -8.04
N ASP A 116 -1.15 -18.80 -8.40
CA ASP A 116 -0.74 -20.19 -8.50
C ASP A 116 -1.12 -20.75 -9.88
N ARG A 117 -1.03 -22.07 -10.05
CA ARG A 117 -1.39 -22.70 -11.33
C ARG A 117 -2.88 -22.65 -11.66
N ASP A 118 -3.74 -22.40 -10.66
CA ASP A 118 -5.19 -22.50 -10.80
C ASP A 118 -5.86 -21.14 -10.98
N GLY A 119 -5.17 -20.05 -10.59
CA GLY A 119 -5.75 -18.71 -10.74
C GLY A 119 -4.89 -17.59 -10.18
N VAL A 120 -5.47 -16.41 -10.15
CA VAL A 120 -4.80 -15.20 -9.68
C VAL A 120 -5.76 -14.32 -8.88
N PHE A 121 -5.26 -13.76 -7.80
CA PHE A 121 -5.89 -12.66 -7.09
C PHE A 121 -5.14 -11.37 -7.42
N VAL A 122 -5.88 -10.32 -7.72
CA VAL A 122 -5.36 -8.96 -7.91
C VAL A 122 -6.00 -8.06 -6.88
N MET A 123 -5.20 -7.37 -6.11
CA MET A 123 -5.65 -6.50 -5.02
C MET A 123 -5.17 -5.08 -5.24
N PHE A 124 -6.05 -4.11 -5.02
CA PHE A 124 -5.73 -2.69 -4.99
C PHE A 124 -6.07 -2.11 -3.64
N GLY A 125 -5.25 -1.22 -3.16
CA GLY A 125 -5.43 -0.58 -1.86
C GLY A 125 -4.43 0.52 -1.61
N SER A 126 -4.28 0.89 -0.34
CA SER A 126 -3.39 1.96 0.08
C SER A 126 -2.67 1.59 1.36
N CYS A 127 -1.49 2.16 1.53
CA CYS A 127 -0.64 1.99 2.70
C CYS A 127 -0.47 3.30 3.45
N ILE A 128 -0.22 3.18 4.74
CA ILE A 128 0.19 4.29 5.62
C ILE A 128 1.41 3.88 6.43
N ALA A 129 2.24 4.85 6.80
CA ALA A 129 3.25 4.68 7.83
C ALA A 129 2.61 5.02 9.18
N PRO A 130 2.54 4.06 10.11
CA PRO A 130 1.93 4.29 11.43
C PRO A 130 2.82 5.14 12.33
#